data_da297c3bc6f6e8756935f0c24f2fc63d
#
_entry.id   da297c3bc6f6e8756935f0c24f2fc63d
#
_cell.length_a   1.000
_cell.length_b   1.000
_cell.length_c   1.000
_cell.angle_alpha   90.00
_cell.angle_beta   90.00
_cell.angle_gamma   90.00
#
_symmetry.space_group_name_H-M   'P 1'
#
loop_
_entity.id
_entity.type
_entity.pdbx_description
1 polymer ?
#
loop_
_entity_poly.entity_id
_entity_poly.type
_entity_poly.pdbx_seq_one_letter_code
_entity_poly.pdbx_strand_id
1 'polypeptide(L)'
;AKVPALVGEPGRAMCGDAFSLATKVKGIRDGAHVSLNDGVYGGLAEMPIIGMVERIEVITPEGVRCADAPVGRIVCGPTCDSVDRLPGDIPLPGDMTEGDYVVFHGMGAYSTVTNTRFNGFGEMTIVTAMALG
;
A
#
# COMPACT_ATOMS: atom_id res chain seq x y z
N ALA A 1 25.96 -37.00 6.36
CA ALA A 1 25.87 -35.60 6.83
C ALA A 1 24.62 -35.46 7.70
N LYS A 2 24.77 -34.87 8.89
CA LYS A 2 23.63 -34.62 9.79
C LYS A 2 22.91 -33.38 9.28
N VAL A 3 21.63 -33.50 8.93
CA VAL A 3 20.82 -32.34 8.56
C VAL A 3 20.62 -31.48 9.83
N PRO A 4 20.91 -30.20 9.79
CA PRO A 4 20.69 -29.32 10.95
C PRO A 4 19.18 -29.21 11.25
N ALA A 5 18.85 -28.95 12.52
CA ALA A 5 17.49 -28.63 12.91
C ALA A 5 17.06 -27.32 12.26
N LEU A 6 15.87 -27.30 11.68
CA LEU A 6 15.29 -26.09 11.10
C LEU A 6 14.31 -25.47 12.09
N VAL A 7 14.44 -24.16 12.29
CA VAL A 7 13.48 -23.34 13.06
C VAL A 7 12.89 -22.34 12.09
N GLY A 8 11.56 -22.25 12.06
CA GLY A 8 10.83 -21.31 11.22
C GLY A 8 10.01 -20.34 12.08
N GLU A 9 9.96 -19.08 11.67
CA GLU A 9 9.15 -18.01 12.31
C GLU A 9 8.21 -17.37 11.25
N PRO A 10 7.16 -18.11 10.80
CA PRO A 10 6.36 -17.74 9.63
C PRO A 10 5.31 -16.63 9.93
N GLY A 11 5.71 -15.46 10.41
CA GLY A 11 4.81 -14.36 10.75
C GLY A 11 3.96 -13.89 9.56
N ARG A 12 4.56 -13.23 8.57
CA ARG A 12 3.85 -12.69 7.39
C ARG A 12 3.17 -13.80 6.56
N ALA A 13 3.79 -14.94 6.42
CA ALA A 13 3.22 -16.05 5.66
C ALA A 13 1.88 -16.54 6.22
N MET A 14 1.63 -16.33 7.51
CA MET A 14 0.39 -16.75 8.18
C MET A 14 -0.71 -15.69 8.15
N CYS A 15 -0.36 -14.41 8.19
CA CYS A 15 -1.34 -13.33 8.36
C CYS A 15 -1.34 -12.29 7.23
N GLY A 16 -0.40 -12.35 6.30
CA GLY A 16 -0.28 -11.36 5.23
C GLY A 16 -1.59 -11.11 4.49
N ASP A 17 -2.25 -12.17 4.06
CA ASP A 17 -3.48 -12.11 3.28
C ASP A 17 -4.74 -11.72 4.09
N ALA A 18 -4.62 -11.58 5.42
CA ALA A 18 -5.76 -11.23 6.26
C ALA A 18 -6.23 -9.77 6.08
N PHE A 19 -5.37 -8.89 5.57
CA PHE A 19 -5.68 -7.47 5.39
C PHE A 19 -5.24 -6.94 4.03
N SER A 20 -5.98 -5.96 3.55
CA SER A 20 -5.59 -5.06 2.48
C SER A 20 -5.65 -3.62 3.00
N LEU A 21 -4.74 -2.79 2.56
CA LEU A 21 -4.72 -1.36 2.86
C LEU A 21 -5.25 -0.59 1.65
N ALA A 22 -6.35 0.12 1.80
CA ALA A 22 -6.89 1.03 0.79
C ALA A 22 -6.46 2.46 1.11
N THR A 23 -5.70 3.08 0.22
CA THR A 23 -5.26 4.46 0.33
C THR A 23 -5.93 5.31 -0.73
N LYS A 24 -6.37 6.52 -0.37
CA LYS A 24 -7.04 7.42 -1.32
C LYS A 24 -6.02 8.27 -2.07
N VAL A 25 -6.18 8.37 -3.38
CA VAL A 25 -5.43 9.30 -4.24
C VAL A 25 -5.89 10.72 -3.94
N LYS A 26 -4.98 11.54 -3.43
CA LYS A 26 -5.22 12.93 -3.04
C LYS A 26 -4.84 13.91 -4.14
N GLY A 27 -4.04 13.50 -5.08
CA GLY A 27 -3.65 14.30 -6.23
C GLY A 27 -2.71 13.56 -7.16
N ILE A 28 -2.75 13.94 -8.42
CA ILE A 28 -1.82 13.48 -9.46
C ILE A 28 -1.22 14.72 -10.13
N ARG A 29 0.11 14.84 -10.09
CA ARG A 29 0.83 15.96 -10.71
C ARG A 29 1.69 15.45 -11.86
N ASP A 30 1.65 16.19 -12.96
CA ASP A 30 2.46 15.94 -14.18
C ASP A 30 2.30 14.51 -14.75
N GLY A 31 1.18 13.84 -14.44
CA GLY A 31 0.96 12.45 -14.82
C GLY A 31 1.94 11.45 -14.19
N ALA A 32 2.87 11.89 -13.37
CA ALA A 32 3.95 11.06 -12.82
C ALA A 32 3.92 10.96 -11.29
N HIS A 33 3.58 12.03 -10.58
CA HIS A 33 3.58 12.07 -9.13
C HIS A 33 2.18 11.83 -8.57
N VAL A 34 2.04 10.81 -7.72
CA VAL A 34 0.79 10.45 -7.05
C VAL A 34 0.95 10.69 -5.55
N SER A 35 0.06 11.48 -4.97
CA SER A 35 0.00 11.70 -3.53
C SER A 35 -1.16 10.88 -2.94
N LEU A 36 -0.86 10.08 -1.93
CA LEU A 36 -1.83 9.27 -1.19
C LEU A 36 -2.16 9.92 0.16
N ASN A 37 -3.24 9.48 0.80
CA ASN A 37 -3.59 9.89 2.17
C ASN A 37 -2.86 9.08 3.26
N ASP A 38 -2.04 8.10 2.88
CA ASP A 38 -1.19 7.31 3.76
C ASP A 38 0.17 7.06 3.09
N GLY A 39 1.19 6.68 3.85
CA GLY A 39 2.54 6.56 3.35
C GLY A 39 3.45 5.72 4.24
N VAL A 40 4.76 5.91 4.12
CA VAL A 40 5.76 5.13 4.86
C VAL A 40 5.81 5.45 6.35
N TYR A 41 5.21 6.53 6.79
CA TYR A 41 4.99 6.83 8.22
C TYR A 41 3.70 6.21 8.77
N GLY A 42 2.88 5.64 7.90
CA GLY A 42 1.62 4.97 8.19
C GLY A 42 1.65 3.48 7.88
N GLY A 43 0.63 3.00 7.20
CA GLY A 43 0.47 1.57 6.88
C GLY A 43 1.47 1.02 5.87
N LEU A 44 2.19 1.87 5.15
CA LEU A 44 3.21 1.49 4.17
C LEU A 44 4.64 1.52 4.75
N ALA A 45 4.80 1.54 6.07
CA ALA A 45 6.09 1.70 6.77
C ALA A 45 7.15 0.67 6.35
N GLU A 46 6.76 -0.55 6.00
CA GLU A 46 7.71 -1.59 5.61
C GLU A 46 8.11 -1.56 4.13
N MET A 47 7.39 -0.82 3.28
CA MET A 47 7.63 -0.79 1.84
C MET A 47 9.08 -0.45 1.46
N PRO A 48 9.75 0.50 2.13
CA PRO A 48 11.16 0.79 1.86
C PRO A 48 12.11 -0.37 2.20
N ILE A 49 11.70 -1.28 3.07
CA ILE A 49 12.54 -2.39 3.58
C ILE A 49 12.34 -3.65 2.77
N ILE A 50 11.06 -4.02 2.52
CA ILE A 50 10.71 -5.28 1.86
C ILE A 50 10.58 -5.17 0.34
N GLY A 51 10.62 -3.95 -0.18
CA GLY A 51 10.31 -3.66 -1.57
C GLY A 51 8.81 -3.67 -1.86
N MET A 52 8.47 -3.60 -3.13
CA MET A 52 7.08 -3.55 -3.58
C MET A 52 6.28 -4.79 -3.21
N VAL A 53 5.07 -4.56 -2.74
CA VAL A 53 4.05 -5.61 -2.71
C VAL A 53 3.59 -5.87 -4.15
N GLU A 54 3.68 -7.10 -4.60
CA GLU A 54 3.37 -7.49 -5.98
C GLU A 54 1.87 -7.35 -6.34
N ARG A 55 1.01 -7.19 -5.33
CA ARG A 55 -0.45 -7.16 -5.49
C ARG A 55 -1.00 -5.77 -5.15
N ILE A 56 -0.98 -4.90 -6.14
CA ILE A 56 -1.61 -3.56 -6.07
C ILE A 56 -2.73 -3.53 -7.11
N GLU A 57 -3.87 -2.98 -6.72
CA GLU A 57 -4.95 -2.64 -7.65
C GLU A 57 -5.44 -1.22 -7.41
N VAL A 58 -6.07 -0.62 -8.40
CA VAL A 58 -6.69 0.70 -8.30
C VAL A 58 -8.17 0.54 -8.59
N ILE A 59 -9.00 1.10 -7.72
CA ILE A 59 -10.46 1.08 -7.86
C ILE A 59 -11.01 2.50 -7.74
N THR A 60 -12.07 2.78 -8.48
CA THR A 60 -12.82 4.04 -8.33
C THR A 60 -13.63 4.03 -7.02
N PRO A 61 -14.15 5.19 -6.58
CA PRO A 61 -15.04 5.26 -5.43
C PRO A 61 -16.29 4.36 -5.55
N GLU A 62 -16.71 4.04 -6.77
CA GLU A 62 -17.83 3.14 -7.06
C GLU A 62 -17.43 1.65 -7.08
N GLY A 63 -16.13 1.36 -6.84
CA GLY A 63 -15.60 -0.01 -6.81
C GLY A 63 -15.26 -0.59 -8.18
N VAL A 64 -15.18 0.23 -9.23
CA VAL A 64 -14.77 -0.21 -10.57
C VAL A 64 -13.26 -0.25 -10.64
N ARG A 65 -12.69 -1.34 -11.14
CA ARG A 65 -11.24 -1.49 -11.30
C ARG A 65 -10.72 -0.65 -12.48
N CYS A 66 -9.70 0.16 -12.23
CA CYS A 66 -8.92 0.80 -13.28
C CYS A 66 -8.07 -0.24 -14.00
N ALA A 67 -8.04 -0.22 -15.33
CA ALA A 67 -7.49 -1.31 -16.13
C ALA A 67 -6.65 -0.88 -17.34
N ASP A 68 -6.40 0.41 -17.53
CA ASP A 68 -5.52 0.88 -18.58
C ASP A 68 -4.07 0.39 -18.40
N ALA A 69 -3.32 0.42 -19.48
CA ALA A 69 -1.90 0.05 -19.44
C ALA A 69 -1.17 0.78 -18.31
N PRO A 70 -0.35 0.07 -17.51
CA PRO A 70 0.31 0.66 -16.37
C PRO A 70 1.35 1.71 -16.77
N VAL A 71 1.40 2.79 -16.02
CA VAL A 71 2.38 3.87 -16.12
C VAL A 71 3.19 3.91 -14.83
N GLY A 72 4.51 4.05 -14.95
CA GLY A 72 5.40 4.22 -13.79
C GLY A 72 5.09 5.54 -13.07
N ARG A 73 4.80 5.47 -11.78
CA ARG A 73 4.42 6.63 -10.94
C ARG A 73 5.32 6.73 -9.72
N ILE A 74 5.69 7.94 -9.36
CA ILE A 74 6.30 8.27 -8.07
C ILE A 74 5.19 8.42 -7.05
N VAL A 75 5.13 7.53 -6.07
CA VAL A 75 4.06 7.51 -5.07
C VAL A 75 4.58 8.08 -3.76
N CYS A 76 3.93 9.12 -3.27
CA CYS A 76 4.27 9.85 -2.05
C CYS A 76 3.14 9.75 -1.02
N GLY A 77 3.51 9.69 0.26
CA GLY A 77 2.58 9.84 1.36
C GLY A 77 2.25 11.31 1.66
N PRO A 78 1.43 11.56 2.70
CA PRO A 78 0.87 12.89 2.97
C PRO A 78 1.76 13.79 3.84
N THR A 79 2.87 13.31 4.39
CA THR A 79 3.55 13.98 5.50
C THR A 79 4.44 15.16 5.09
N CYS A 80 4.59 15.45 3.81
CA CYS A 80 5.51 16.46 3.25
C CYS A 80 6.99 16.21 3.56
N ASP A 81 7.35 15.05 4.12
CA ASP A 81 8.74 14.62 4.27
C ASP A 81 9.22 13.98 2.96
N SER A 82 10.43 14.32 2.54
CA SER A 82 11.04 13.75 1.31
C SER A 82 11.24 12.24 1.37
N VAL A 83 11.30 11.67 2.57
CA VAL A 83 11.39 10.22 2.80
C VAL A 83 10.04 9.52 2.68
N ASP A 84 8.92 10.28 2.79
CA ASP A 84 7.57 9.73 2.66
C ASP A 84 7.22 9.40 1.20
N ARG A 85 7.96 8.46 0.66
CA ARG A 85 7.88 8.03 -0.73
C ARG A 85 8.11 6.53 -0.84
N LEU A 86 7.34 5.86 -1.68
CA LEU A 86 7.59 4.46 -2.02
C LEU A 86 8.86 4.33 -2.88
N PRO A 87 9.61 3.23 -2.74
CA PRO A 87 10.83 3.02 -3.51
C PRO A 87 10.53 2.76 -4.99
N GLY A 88 11.30 3.39 -5.87
CA GLY A 88 11.19 3.20 -7.31
C GLY A 88 9.95 3.83 -7.94
N ASP A 89 9.68 3.47 -9.17
CA ASP A 89 8.47 3.83 -9.91
C ASP A 89 7.46 2.70 -9.79
N ILE A 90 6.29 3.04 -9.29
CA ILE A 90 5.20 2.08 -9.05
C ILE A 90 4.33 1.99 -10.32
N PRO A 91 4.18 0.82 -10.93
CA PRO A 91 3.30 0.66 -12.09
C PRO A 91 1.84 0.73 -11.65
N LEU A 92 1.16 1.82 -11.98
CA LEU A 92 -0.26 2.05 -11.70
C LEU A 92 -1.03 2.29 -13.01
N PRO A 93 -2.32 1.92 -13.08
CA PRO A 93 -3.15 2.10 -14.27
C PRO A 93 -3.14 3.53 -14.79
N GLY A 94 -3.12 3.69 -16.12
CA GLY A 94 -3.08 5.00 -16.76
C GLY A 94 -4.35 5.82 -16.58
N ASP A 95 -5.50 5.15 -16.46
CA ASP A 95 -6.85 5.72 -16.24
C ASP A 95 -7.13 6.13 -14.78
N MET A 96 -6.18 5.92 -13.86
CA MET A 96 -6.31 6.35 -12.46
C MET A 96 -6.46 7.87 -12.35
N THR A 97 -7.38 8.31 -11.49
CA THR A 97 -7.67 9.72 -11.24
C THR A 97 -7.62 10.08 -9.75
N GLU A 98 -7.66 11.38 -9.45
CA GLU A 98 -7.80 11.85 -8.09
C GLU A 98 -9.16 11.41 -7.50
N GLY A 99 -9.12 10.91 -6.26
CA GLY A 99 -10.28 10.36 -5.57
C GLY A 99 -10.36 8.84 -5.61
N ASP A 100 -9.68 8.18 -6.54
CA ASP A 100 -9.57 6.72 -6.60
C ASP A 100 -8.83 6.14 -5.40
N TYR A 101 -8.89 4.83 -5.25
CA TYR A 101 -8.20 4.12 -4.17
C TYR A 101 -7.13 3.20 -4.74
N VAL A 102 -5.93 3.32 -4.20
CA VAL A 102 -4.85 2.35 -4.40
C VAL A 102 -4.93 1.33 -3.28
N VAL A 103 -5.20 0.09 -3.63
CA VAL A 103 -5.37 -1.03 -2.69
C VAL A 103 -4.11 -1.89 -2.72
N PHE A 104 -3.45 -1.97 -1.58
CA PHE A 104 -2.29 -2.82 -1.35
C PHE A 104 -2.76 -4.09 -0.65
N HIS A 105 -2.61 -5.24 -1.29
CA HIS A 105 -2.95 -6.54 -0.71
C HIS A 105 -1.78 -7.12 0.09
N GLY A 106 -2.06 -8.10 0.94
CA GLY A 106 -1.01 -8.76 1.72
C GLY A 106 -0.49 -7.94 2.90
N MET A 107 -1.30 -7.00 3.42
CA MET A 107 -0.93 -6.04 4.46
C MET A 107 -1.23 -6.49 5.90
N GLY A 108 -1.43 -7.80 6.12
CA GLY A 108 -1.77 -8.34 7.45
C GLY A 108 -0.62 -8.40 8.46
N ALA A 109 0.62 -8.13 8.02
CA ALA A 109 1.78 -8.09 8.89
C ALA A 109 2.39 -6.69 8.88
N TYR A 110 2.66 -6.14 10.07
CA TYR A 110 3.44 -4.92 10.32
C TYR A 110 2.91 -3.63 9.68
N SER A 111 1.68 -3.57 9.20
CA SER A 111 1.10 -2.33 8.68
C SER A 111 0.43 -1.49 9.76
N THR A 112 -0.44 -2.09 10.57
CA THR A 112 -1.14 -1.38 11.64
C THR A 112 -0.25 -1.09 12.85
N VAL A 113 0.64 -2.02 13.20
CA VAL A 113 1.50 -1.92 14.41
C VAL A 113 2.72 -1.00 14.21
N THR A 114 3.15 -0.78 12.99
CA THR A 114 4.26 0.13 12.65
C THR A 114 3.78 1.52 12.27
N ASN A 115 2.48 1.71 12.19
CA ASN A 115 1.87 2.99 11.88
C ASN A 115 2.21 4.04 12.96
N THR A 116 2.58 5.22 12.51
CA THR A 116 2.85 6.38 13.38
C THR A 116 1.80 7.46 13.17
N ARG A 117 1.79 8.45 14.06
CA ARG A 117 0.98 9.67 13.90
C ARG A 117 1.83 10.87 13.51
N PHE A 118 2.90 10.63 12.79
CA PHE A 118 3.81 11.69 12.36
C PHE A 118 3.07 12.77 11.56
N ASN A 119 3.29 14.01 11.91
CA ASN A 119 2.64 15.20 11.34
C ASN A 119 1.10 15.15 11.34
N GLY A 120 0.49 14.34 12.24
CA GLY A 120 -0.97 14.25 12.37
C GLY A 120 -1.64 13.31 11.36
N PHE A 121 -0.88 12.58 10.57
CA PHE A 121 -1.38 11.55 9.66
C PHE A 121 -1.35 10.15 10.30
N GLY A 122 -1.79 9.13 9.57
CA GLY A 122 -1.76 7.73 10.02
C GLY A 122 -3.01 7.29 10.79
N GLU A 123 -4.12 8.00 10.67
CA GLU A 123 -5.42 7.51 11.16
C GLU A 123 -5.96 6.45 10.20
N MET A 124 -6.23 5.26 10.75
CA MET A 124 -6.76 4.12 9.99
C MET A 124 -8.13 3.70 10.52
N THR A 125 -9.04 3.43 9.60
CA THR A 125 -10.32 2.76 9.90
C THR A 125 -10.23 1.30 9.47
N ILE A 126 -10.48 0.39 10.40
CA ILE A 126 -10.52 -1.04 10.09
C ILE A 126 -11.98 -1.44 9.82
N VAL A 127 -12.22 -2.02 8.66
CA VAL A 127 -13.51 -2.56 8.26
C VAL A 127 -13.39 -4.03 7.91
N THR A 128 -14.43 -4.80 8.18
CA THR A 128 -14.50 -6.20 7.74
C THR A 128 -15.21 -6.25 6.40
N ALA A 129 -14.49 -6.69 5.37
CA ALA A 129 -15.10 -6.99 4.08
C ALA A 129 -15.63 -8.43 4.11
N MET A 130 -16.94 -8.59 3.90
CA MET A 130 -17.54 -9.92 3.69
C MET A 130 -17.64 -10.15 2.19
N ALA A 131 -17.16 -11.29 1.72
CA ALA A 131 -17.42 -11.70 0.34
C ALA A 131 -18.92 -11.87 0.19
N LEU A 132 -19.54 -11.04 -0.64
CA LEU A 132 -20.87 -11.31 -1.14
C LEU A 132 -20.71 -12.41 -2.17
N GLY A 133 -21.18 -13.58 -1.82
CA GLY A 133 -21.15 -14.76 -2.68
C GLY A 133 -21.95 -14.58 -3.97
#